data_cef22838627c6608717a27369dcc84b8
#
_entry.id   cef22838627c6608717a27369dcc84b8
#
_cell.length_a   1.000
_cell.length_b   1.000
_cell.length_c   1.000
_cell.angle_alpha   90.00
_cell.angle_beta   90.00
_cell.angle_gamma   90.00
#
_symmetry.space_group_name_H-M   'P 1'
#
loop_
_entity.id
_entity.type
_entity.pdbx_description
1 polymer ?
#
loop_
_entity_poly.entity_id
_entity_poly.type
_entity_poly.pdbx_seq_one_letter_code
_entity_poly.pdbx_strand_id
1 'polypeptide(L)'
;MTSGVALPSRSVGIVVGAALAAALTAALLGLRDDVSTATPALALVVPGVVAGLLGGRVAATLVAVLAAGSFGLLFLPPFGQWKILDPEDVIAAVVFVVVALAVGELTARQSERRRAAEVRAAELEALTQTLDQSRRDQERLAGELDKLEVMVEIDQQRSALLRSVSHDLRTPLATIRAVCSDLRSGVDYDDDTRQELNGLVADEAERLDRLVANLLSMSRVEAGAFAPERQAVDLPELLATSIERVRRALRDRRVELDVPDDLPLVDADYTQLDQVLTNLLENAARHSPPRSTVRVVARPEGEFVQVAVEDSGPGVLPTERTRVFEAFHRSEGSRSSGIGLAICKAVVEAHGGTIKVGDNPGGGARFVFTIPVRAEPAEVAS
;
A
#
# COMPACT_ATOMS: atom_id res chain seq x y z
N MET A 1 8.82 -34.13 -15.00
CA MET A 1 9.07 -35.50 -15.48
C MET A 1 8.46 -36.45 -14.45
N THR A 2 7.20 -36.78 -14.59
CA THR A 2 6.51 -37.77 -13.77
C THR A 2 6.62 -39.10 -14.52
N SER A 3 7.49 -39.98 -14.00
CA SER A 3 7.57 -41.38 -14.45
C SER A 3 6.19 -42.05 -14.20
N GLY A 4 5.42 -42.17 -15.28
CA GLY A 4 4.17 -42.91 -15.25
C GLY A 4 4.47 -44.34 -14.88
N VAL A 5 4.19 -44.73 -13.64
CA VAL A 5 4.09 -46.14 -13.23
C VAL A 5 2.90 -46.69 -14.02
N ALA A 6 3.18 -47.40 -15.10
CA ALA A 6 2.18 -48.08 -15.89
C ALA A 6 1.40 -49.02 -14.96
N LEU A 7 0.12 -48.72 -14.77
CA LEU A 7 -0.78 -49.54 -13.97
C LEU A 7 -0.75 -50.97 -14.54
N PRO A 8 -0.48 -52.01 -13.72
CA PRO A 8 -0.45 -53.37 -14.19
C PRO A 8 -1.80 -53.71 -14.86
N SER A 9 -1.73 -54.11 -16.11
CA SER A 9 -2.93 -54.46 -16.91
C SER A 9 -3.64 -55.66 -16.26
N ARG A 10 -4.94 -55.82 -16.50
CA ARG A 10 -5.72 -56.97 -16.01
C ARG A 10 -5.00 -58.29 -16.25
N SER A 11 -4.28 -58.40 -17.36
CA SER A 11 -3.46 -59.55 -17.75
C SER A 11 -2.31 -59.81 -16.77
N VAL A 12 -1.63 -58.75 -16.26
CA VAL A 12 -0.54 -58.90 -15.28
C VAL A 12 -1.05 -59.47 -13.96
N GLY A 13 -2.19 -58.99 -13.46
CA GLY A 13 -2.80 -59.53 -12.24
C GLY A 13 -3.19 -61.04 -12.37
N ILE A 14 -3.74 -61.38 -13.51
CA ILE A 14 -4.10 -62.81 -13.79
C ILE A 14 -2.84 -63.70 -13.88
N VAL A 15 -1.83 -63.27 -14.63
CA VAL A 15 -0.59 -64.02 -14.83
C VAL A 15 0.16 -64.23 -13.52
N VAL A 16 0.38 -63.10 -12.75
CA VAL A 16 1.09 -63.16 -11.46
C VAL A 16 0.32 -64.01 -10.44
N GLY A 17 -0.99 -63.82 -10.36
CA GLY A 17 -1.84 -64.64 -9.46
C GLY A 17 -1.85 -66.07 -9.80
N ALA A 18 -2.01 -66.45 -11.09
CA ALA A 18 -1.96 -67.81 -11.55
C ALA A 18 -0.59 -68.47 -11.32
N ALA A 19 0.49 -67.81 -11.61
CA ALA A 19 1.86 -68.27 -11.35
C ALA A 19 2.09 -68.53 -9.85
N LEU A 20 1.61 -67.60 -8.98
CA LEU A 20 1.69 -67.75 -7.53
C LEU A 20 0.84 -68.95 -7.04
N ALA A 21 -0.35 -69.12 -7.58
CA ALA A 21 -1.21 -70.29 -7.26
C ALA A 21 -0.54 -71.59 -7.66
N ALA A 22 0.04 -71.70 -8.84
CA ALA A 22 0.79 -72.82 -9.30
C ALA A 22 2.01 -73.17 -8.43
N ALA A 23 2.80 -72.10 -8.09
CA ALA A 23 3.99 -72.25 -7.23
C ALA A 23 3.61 -72.74 -5.82
N LEU A 24 2.59 -72.11 -5.20
CA LEU A 24 2.09 -72.57 -3.89
C LEU A 24 1.52 -74.00 -3.91
N THR A 25 0.78 -74.30 -4.96
CA THR A 25 0.25 -75.65 -5.14
C THR A 25 1.38 -76.65 -5.24
N ALA A 26 2.42 -76.41 -6.05
CA ALA A 26 3.58 -77.28 -6.18
C ALA A 26 4.35 -77.48 -4.88
N ALA A 27 4.57 -76.36 -4.12
CA ALA A 27 5.26 -76.41 -2.83
C ALA A 27 4.47 -77.21 -1.78
N LEU A 28 3.15 -77.06 -1.74
CA LEU A 28 2.28 -77.76 -0.78
C LEU A 28 2.04 -79.20 -1.11
N LEU A 29 2.14 -79.65 -2.39
CA LEU A 29 2.07 -80.99 -2.79
C LEU A 29 3.15 -81.92 -2.17
N GLY A 30 4.38 -81.36 -2.00
CA GLY A 30 5.47 -82.05 -1.34
C GLY A 30 5.29 -82.28 0.17
N LEU A 31 4.37 -81.53 0.78
CA LEU A 31 4.09 -81.53 2.24
C LEU A 31 2.70 -82.14 2.53
N ARG A 32 2.04 -82.66 1.51
CA ARG A 32 0.62 -83.08 1.57
C ARG A 32 0.29 -84.10 2.66
N ASP A 33 1.18 -85.05 2.88
CA ASP A 33 0.98 -86.15 3.84
C ASP A 33 1.26 -85.75 5.29
N ASP A 34 1.96 -84.58 5.49
CA ASP A 34 2.36 -84.04 6.82
C ASP A 34 1.48 -82.84 7.29
N VAL A 35 0.62 -82.31 6.45
CA VAL A 35 -0.13 -81.10 6.71
C VAL A 35 -1.65 -81.33 6.61
N SER A 36 -2.41 -80.75 7.54
CA SER A 36 -3.88 -80.75 7.50
C SER A 36 -4.45 -80.09 6.24
N THR A 37 -5.61 -80.53 5.76
CA THR A 37 -6.29 -79.91 4.58
C THR A 37 -6.61 -78.45 4.73
N ALA A 38 -6.63 -77.88 5.96
CA ALA A 38 -6.86 -76.51 6.22
C ALA A 38 -5.68 -75.59 5.77
N THR A 39 -4.43 -76.13 5.85
CA THR A 39 -3.23 -75.28 5.49
C THR A 39 -3.16 -74.98 4.01
N PRO A 40 -3.32 -75.87 3.06
CA PRO A 40 -3.43 -75.60 1.64
C PRO A 40 -4.62 -74.70 1.30
N ALA A 41 -5.76 -74.90 1.98
CA ALA A 41 -6.92 -74.03 1.78
C ALA A 41 -6.63 -72.60 2.10
N LEU A 42 -6.01 -72.28 3.25
CA LEU A 42 -5.65 -70.93 3.63
C LEU A 42 -4.56 -70.30 2.74
N ALA A 43 -3.54 -71.10 2.39
CA ALA A 43 -2.44 -70.61 1.55
C ALA A 43 -2.90 -70.26 0.14
N LEU A 44 -3.81 -71.00 -0.45
CA LEU A 44 -4.33 -70.77 -1.80
C LEU A 44 -5.31 -69.64 -1.93
N VAL A 45 -5.71 -68.97 -0.82
CA VAL A 45 -6.43 -67.64 -0.86
C VAL A 45 -5.50 -66.53 -1.30
N VAL A 46 -4.22 -66.61 -0.92
CA VAL A 46 -3.23 -65.48 -1.16
C VAL A 46 -3.10 -65.11 -2.65
N PRO A 47 -2.98 -66.07 -3.59
CA PRO A 47 -2.97 -65.76 -5.02
C PRO A 47 -4.16 -64.96 -5.52
N GLY A 48 -5.36 -65.25 -5.02
CA GLY A 48 -6.57 -64.48 -5.34
C GLY A 48 -6.51 -63.02 -4.85
N VAL A 49 -5.98 -62.83 -3.64
CA VAL A 49 -5.76 -61.49 -3.09
C VAL A 49 -4.74 -60.68 -3.91
N VAL A 50 -3.60 -61.29 -4.26
CA VAL A 50 -2.56 -60.65 -5.06
C VAL A 50 -3.08 -60.32 -6.46
N ALA A 51 -3.81 -61.23 -7.08
CA ALA A 51 -4.45 -60.99 -8.37
C ALA A 51 -5.47 -59.85 -8.31
N GLY A 52 -6.21 -59.72 -7.21
CA GLY A 52 -7.16 -58.62 -6.97
C GLY A 52 -6.50 -57.27 -6.82
N LEU A 53 -5.39 -57.21 -6.09
CA LEU A 53 -4.59 -55.98 -5.92
C LEU A 53 -4.00 -55.48 -7.24
N LEU A 54 -3.49 -56.39 -8.08
CA LEU A 54 -2.80 -56.06 -9.32
C LEU A 54 -3.73 -55.91 -10.52
N GLY A 55 -4.75 -56.74 -10.64
CA GLY A 55 -5.60 -56.83 -11.85
C GLY A 55 -7.09 -56.55 -11.64
N GLY A 56 -7.50 -56.19 -10.39
CA GLY A 56 -8.88 -55.85 -10.05
C GLY A 56 -9.81 -57.10 -9.95
N ARG A 57 -11.14 -56.85 -9.92
CA ARG A 57 -12.17 -57.85 -9.62
C ARG A 57 -12.10 -59.10 -10.53
N VAL A 58 -11.92 -58.88 -11.83
CA VAL A 58 -11.91 -60.01 -12.81
C VAL A 58 -10.70 -60.89 -12.59
N ALA A 59 -9.52 -60.34 -12.34
CA ALA A 59 -8.31 -61.11 -12.06
C ALA A 59 -8.44 -61.90 -10.74
N ALA A 60 -8.94 -61.26 -9.69
CA ALA A 60 -9.20 -61.89 -8.40
C ALA A 60 -10.12 -63.09 -8.54
N THR A 61 -11.24 -62.92 -9.22
CA THR A 61 -12.25 -64.03 -9.41
C THR A 61 -11.68 -65.18 -10.22
N LEU A 62 -10.99 -64.88 -11.32
CA LEU A 62 -10.41 -65.95 -12.17
C LEU A 62 -9.35 -66.77 -11.41
N VAL A 63 -8.46 -66.12 -10.68
CA VAL A 63 -7.40 -66.74 -9.91
C VAL A 63 -7.99 -67.48 -8.70
N ALA A 64 -9.01 -66.98 -8.05
CA ALA A 64 -9.71 -67.67 -6.96
C ALA A 64 -10.37 -68.94 -7.43
N VAL A 65 -11.03 -68.92 -8.59
CA VAL A 65 -11.63 -70.11 -9.19
C VAL A 65 -10.57 -71.17 -9.57
N LEU A 66 -9.45 -70.73 -10.13
CA LEU A 66 -8.32 -71.57 -10.47
C LEU A 66 -7.69 -72.19 -9.22
N ALA A 67 -7.49 -71.44 -8.17
CA ALA A 67 -6.97 -71.90 -6.88
C ALA A 67 -7.93 -72.92 -6.21
N ALA A 68 -9.24 -72.63 -6.28
CA ALA A 68 -10.25 -73.47 -5.75
C ALA A 68 -10.29 -74.89 -6.51
N GLY A 69 -10.19 -74.81 -7.85
CA GLY A 69 -10.08 -76.05 -8.66
C GLY A 69 -8.82 -76.83 -8.33
N SER A 70 -7.68 -76.20 -8.15
CA SER A 70 -6.42 -76.81 -7.76
C SER A 70 -6.53 -77.47 -6.38
N PHE A 71 -7.17 -76.78 -5.44
CA PHE A 71 -7.39 -77.31 -4.10
C PHE A 71 -8.27 -78.54 -4.11
N GLY A 72 -9.40 -78.49 -4.80
CA GLY A 72 -10.34 -79.65 -4.87
C GLY A 72 -9.73 -80.88 -5.56
N LEU A 73 -8.93 -80.68 -6.61
CA LEU A 73 -8.35 -81.77 -7.38
C LEU A 73 -7.15 -82.47 -6.71
N LEU A 74 -6.32 -81.67 -6.01
CA LEU A 74 -5.00 -82.10 -5.56
C LEU A 74 -4.91 -82.38 -4.07
N PHE A 75 -5.77 -81.76 -3.25
CA PHE A 75 -5.69 -81.78 -1.78
C PHE A 75 -6.89 -82.47 -1.13
N LEU A 76 -8.00 -82.70 -1.87
CA LEU A 76 -9.15 -83.44 -1.36
C LEU A 76 -9.15 -84.91 -1.88
N PRO A 77 -9.33 -85.92 -1.02
CA PRO A 77 -9.41 -87.32 -1.46
C PRO A 77 -10.77 -87.63 -2.13
N PRO A 78 -10.84 -88.54 -3.13
CA PRO A 78 -9.72 -89.26 -3.74
C PRO A 78 -8.97 -88.33 -4.73
N PHE A 79 -7.66 -88.26 -4.54
CA PHE A 79 -6.79 -87.34 -5.29
C PHE A 79 -6.83 -87.58 -6.82
N GLY A 80 -6.82 -86.48 -7.58
CA GLY A 80 -6.85 -86.53 -9.04
C GLY A 80 -8.21 -86.85 -9.67
N GLN A 81 -9.25 -86.89 -8.90
CA GLN A 81 -10.63 -87.16 -9.38
C GLN A 81 -11.59 -86.07 -8.87
N TRP A 82 -12.54 -85.65 -9.72
CA TRP A 82 -13.60 -84.71 -9.34
C TRP A 82 -14.75 -85.38 -8.59
N LYS A 83 -14.45 -86.37 -7.72
CA LYS A 83 -15.44 -87.03 -6.86
C LYS A 83 -15.09 -86.70 -5.41
N ILE A 84 -15.92 -85.92 -4.78
CA ILE A 84 -15.84 -85.61 -3.35
C ILE A 84 -16.82 -86.61 -2.69
N LEU A 85 -16.30 -87.53 -1.87
CA LEU A 85 -17.09 -88.57 -1.25
C LEU A 85 -17.56 -88.19 0.15
N ASP A 86 -16.81 -87.39 0.90
CA ASP A 86 -17.17 -86.97 2.27
C ASP A 86 -17.87 -85.59 2.31
N PRO A 87 -18.98 -85.49 3.09
CA PRO A 87 -19.68 -84.21 3.25
C PRO A 87 -18.81 -83.06 3.82
N GLU A 88 -17.83 -83.42 4.67
CA GLU A 88 -16.90 -82.43 5.27
C GLU A 88 -16.01 -81.78 4.22
N ASP A 89 -15.55 -82.56 3.23
CA ASP A 89 -14.71 -82.02 2.13
C ASP A 89 -15.50 -81.10 1.17
N VAL A 90 -16.79 -81.43 0.96
CA VAL A 90 -17.69 -80.53 0.22
C VAL A 90 -17.84 -79.19 0.92
N ILE A 91 -18.05 -79.25 2.23
CA ILE A 91 -18.18 -78.00 3.04
C ILE A 91 -16.87 -77.16 2.97
N ALA A 92 -15.72 -77.83 3.14
CA ALA A 92 -14.42 -77.19 3.06
C ALA A 92 -14.18 -76.48 1.70
N ALA A 93 -14.52 -77.19 0.60
CA ALA A 93 -14.40 -76.58 -0.75
C ALA A 93 -15.32 -75.38 -0.95
N VAL A 94 -16.58 -75.51 -0.52
CA VAL A 94 -17.55 -74.37 -0.61
C VAL A 94 -17.11 -73.19 0.22
N VAL A 95 -16.70 -73.44 1.46
CA VAL A 95 -16.20 -72.34 2.34
C VAL A 95 -14.96 -71.64 1.73
N PHE A 96 -14.03 -72.46 1.19
CA PHE A 96 -12.84 -71.89 0.51
C PHE A 96 -13.22 -70.95 -0.66
N VAL A 97 -14.10 -71.39 -1.54
CA VAL A 97 -14.57 -70.63 -2.69
C VAL A 97 -15.24 -69.33 -2.23
N VAL A 98 -16.13 -69.44 -1.25
CA VAL A 98 -16.83 -68.22 -0.70
C VAL A 98 -15.85 -67.24 -0.10
N VAL A 99 -14.90 -67.66 0.72
CA VAL A 99 -13.87 -66.82 1.34
C VAL A 99 -12.97 -66.24 0.26
N ALA A 100 -12.48 -67.02 -0.69
CA ALA A 100 -11.62 -66.49 -1.76
C ALA A 100 -12.31 -65.42 -2.61
N LEU A 101 -13.57 -65.60 -2.97
CA LEU A 101 -14.39 -64.65 -3.68
C LEU A 101 -14.65 -63.38 -2.85
N ALA A 102 -15.02 -63.52 -1.58
CA ALA A 102 -15.31 -62.45 -0.69
C ALA A 102 -14.06 -61.53 -0.46
N VAL A 103 -12.90 -62.14 -0.21
CA VAL A 103 -11.63 -61.41 -0.04
C VAL A 103 -11.21 -60.72 -1.34
N GLY A 104 -11.34 -61.36 -2.48
CA GLY A 104 -11.09 -60.86 -3.81
C GLY A 104 -11.96 -59.62 -4.10
N GLU A 105 -13.26 -59.72 -3.83
CA GLU A 105 -14.20 -58.60 -4.02
C GLU A 105 -13.90 -57.44 -3.09
N LEU A 106 -13.64 -57.69 -1.80
CA LEU A 106 -13.31 -56.63 -0.82
C LEU A 106 -12.06 -55.89 -1.22
N THR A 107 -11.01 -56.59 -1.62
CA THR A 107 -9.72 -56.02 -2.04
C THR A 107 -9.89 -55.18 -3.30
N ALA A 108 -10.66 -55.68 -4.27
CA ALA A 108 -10.95 -54.92 -5.49
C ALA A 108 -11.71 -53.61 -5.21
N ARG A 109 -12.72 -53.67 -4.35
CA ARG A 109 -13.47 -52.45 -3.92
C ARG A 109 -12.59 -51.44 -3.19
N GLN A 110 -11.69 -51.91 -2.34
CA GLN A 110 -10.75 -51.04 -1.66
C GLN A 110 -9.81 -50.32 -2.64
N SER A 111 -9.28 -51.03 -3.64
CA SER A 111 -8.38 -50.47 -4.63
C SER A 111 -9.08 -49.42 -5.51
N GLU A 112 -10.34 -49.66 -5.90
CA GLU A 112 -11.15 -48.70 -6.66
C GLU A 112 -11.43 -47.42 -5.86
N ARG A 113 -11.77 -47.54 -4.57
CA ARG A 113 -12.00 -46.39 -3.67
C ARG A 113 -10.75 -45.56 -3.49
N ARG A 114 -9.58 -46.19 -3.31
CA ARG A 114 -8.30 -45.48 -3.19
C ARG A 114 -7.98 -44.68 -4.46
N ARG A 115 -8.11 -45.29 -5.64
CA ARG A 115 -7.89 -44.59 -6.92
C ARG A 115 -8.84 -43.41 -7.10
N ALA A 116 -10.10 -43.56 -6.77
CA ALA A 116 -11.07 -42.45 -6.85
C ALA A 116 -10.75 -41.34 -5.86
N ALA A 117 -10.22 -41.66 -4.68
CA ALA A 117 -9.78 -40.66 -3.71
C ALA A 117 -8.53 -39.91 -4.18
N GLU A 118 -7.55 -40.60 -4.77
CA GLU A 118 -6.34 -40.01 -5.33
C GLU A 118 -6.63 -39.00 -6.47
N VAL A 119 -7.55 -39.39 -7.38
CA VAL A 119 -7.97 -38.52 -8.49
C VAL A 119 -8.64 -37.24 -7.93
N ARG A 120 -9.55 -37.39 -6.95
CA ARG A 120 -10.21 -36.24 -6.35
C ARG A 120 -9.24 -35.32 -5.58
N ALA A 121 -8.25 -35.92 -4.89
CA ALA A 121 -7.23 -35.15 -4.19
C ALA A 121 -6.39 -34.32 -5.18
N ALA A 122 -5.96 -34.93 -6.29
CA ALA A 122 -5.21 -34.22 -7.34
C ALA A 122 -6.05 -33.09 -7.99
N GLU A 123 -7.35 -33.32 -8.21
CA GLU A 123 -8.26 -32.28 -8.74
C GLU A 123 -8.45 -31.11 -7.77
N LEU A 124 -8.58 -31.38 -6.47
CA LEU A 124 -8.67 -30.38 -5.43
C LEU A 124 -7.38 -29.58 -5.33
N GLU A 125 -6.21 -30.23 -5.39
CA GLU A 125 -4.92 -29.50 -5.39
C GLU A 125 -4.79 -28.58 -6.60
N ALA A 126 -5.16 -29.03 -7.79
CA ALA A 126 -5.11 -28.18 -8.99
C ALA A 126 -6.06 -26.97 -8.87
N LEU A 127 -7.26 -27.19 -8.31
CA LEU A 127 -8.23 -26.11 -8.10
C LEU A 127 -7.74 -25.08 -7.06
N THR A 128 -7.17 -25.55 -5.94
CA THR A 128 -6.61 -24.66 -4.93
C THR A 128 -5.44 -23.83 -5.47
N GLN A 129 -4.55 -24.44 -6.25
CA GLN A 129 -3.46 -23.71 -6.91
C GLN A 129 -3.99 -22.62 -7.86
N THR A 130 -5.03 -22.92 -8.65
CA THR A 130 -5.64 -21.95 -9.56
C THR A 130 -6.29 -20.79 -8.80
N LEU A 131 -6.98 -21.09 -7.70
CA LEU A 131 -7.58 -20.05 -6.84
C LEU A 131 -6.53 -19.16 -6.18
N ASP A 132 -5.46 -19.76 -5.67
CA ASP A 132 -4.36 -19.00 -5.06
C ASP A 132 -3.67 -18.09 -6.08
N GLN A 133 -3.50 -18.57 -7.32
CA GLN A 133 -2.95 -17.76 -8.39
C GLN A 133 -3.87 -16.57 -8.74
N SER A 134 -5.16 -16.85 -8.93
CA SER A 134 -6.15 -15.80 -9.21
C SER A 134 -6.22 -14.73 -8.12
N ARG A 135 -6.13 -15.17 -6.85
CA ARG A 135 -6.11 -14.25 -5.72
C ARG A 135 -4.88 -13.33 -5.72
N ARG A 136 -3.69 -13.88 -5.98
CA ARG A 136 -2.45 -13.09 -6.08
C ARG A 136 -2.51 -12.08 -7.23
N ASP A 137 -3.08 -12.48 -8.36
CA ASP A 137 -3.25 -11.59 -9.50
C ASP A 137 -4.23 -10.45 -9.18
N GLN A 138 -5.32 -10.74 -8.45
CA GLN A 138 -6.25 -9.71 -7.97
C GLN A 138 -5.60 -8.74 -6.98
N GLU A 139 -4.84 -9.23 -6.01
CA GLU A 139 -4.11 -8.40 -5.03
C GLU A 139 -3.07 -7.49 -5.73
N ARG A 140 -2.39 -8.02 -6.75
CA ARG A 140 -1.46 -7.24 -7.57
C ARG A 140 -2.16 -6.14 -8.36
N LEU A 141 -3.26 -6.46 -9.03
CA LEU A 141 -4.03 -5.51 -9.81
C LEU A 141 -4.64 -4.40 -8.92
N ALA A 142 -5.14 -4.76 -7.75
CA ALA A 142 -5.62 -3.79 -6.77
C ALA A 142 -4.52 -2.80 -6.37
N GLY A 143 -3.31 -3.29 -6.06
CA GLY A 143 -2.17 -2.43 -5.73
C GLY A 143 -1.66 -1.58 -6.90
N GLU A 144 -1.84 -2.00 -8.15
CA GLU A 144 -1.55 -1.18 -9.33
C GLU A 144 -2.61 -0.09 -9.53
N LEU A 145 -3.89 -0.38 -9.27
CA LEU A 145 -4.98 0.61 -9.32
C LEU A 145 -4.80 1.70 -8.28
N ASP A 146 -4.48 1.35 -7.02
CA ASP A 146 -4.22 2.32 -5.96
C ASP A 146 -3.08 3.30 -6.34
N LYS A 147 -2.00 2.79 -6.96
CA LYS A 147 -0.91 3.63 -7.45
C LYS A 147 -1.33 4.57 -8.57
N LEU A 148 -2.18 4.10 -9.48
CA LEU A 148 -2.71 4.92 -10.58
C LEU A 148 -3.64 6.01 -10.05
N GLU A 149 -4.50 5.72 -9.06
CA GLU A 149 -5.37 6.71 -8.43
C GLU A 149 -4.55 7.83 -7.79
N VAL A 150 -3.51 7.49 -7.01
CA VAL A 150 -2.60 8.49 -6.42
C VAL A 150 -1.91 9.33 -7.51
N MET A 151 -1.45 8.70 -8.60
CA MET A 151 -0.80 9.42 -9.70
C MET A 151 -1.76 10.38 -10.43
N VAL A 152 -3.00 9.97 -10.65
CA VAL A 152 -4.04 10.82 -11.23
C VAL A 152 -4.37 11.99 -10.32
N GLU A 153 -4.46 11.78 -9.01
CA GLU A 153 -4.71 12.84 -8.04
C GLU A 153 -3.58 13.88 -8.04
N ILE A 154 -2.31 13.44 -8.04
CA ILE A 154 -1.14 14.32 -8.15
C ILE A 154 -1.18 15.12 -9.46
N ASP A 155 -1.49 14.49 -10.59
CA ASP A 155 -1.56 15.17 -11.89
C ASP A 155 -2.71 16.19 -11.95
N GLN A 156 -3.85 15.87 -11.38
CA GLN A 156 -4.98 16.81 -11.24
C GLN A 156 -4.61 18.02 -10.36
N GLN A 157 -3.95 17.79 -9.23
CA GLN A 157 -3.46 18.86 -8.37
C GLN A 157 -2.46 19.74 -9.11
N ARG A 158 -1.49 19.14 -9.82
CA ARG A 158 -0.51 19.86 -10.64
C ARG A 158 -1.16 20.69 -11.76
N SER A 159 -2.17 20.14 -12.41
CA SER A 159 -2.92 20.83 -13.47
C SER A 159 -3.76 21.98 -12.93
N ALA A 160 -4.37 21.82 -11.76
CA ALA A 160 -5.10 22.89 -11.06
C ALA A 160 -4.16 24.03 -10.66
N LEU A 161 -2.95 23.67 -10.17
CA LEU A 161 -1.87 24.58 -9.85
C LEU A 161 -1.47 25.46 -11.05
N LEU A 162 -1.14 24.84 -12.18
CA LEU A 162 -0.72 25.56 -13.37
C LEU A 162 -1.81 26.52 -13.88
N ARG A 163 -3.08 26.14 -13.77
CA ARG A 163 -4.22 27.02 -14.10
C ARG A 163 -4.33 28.21 -13.16
N SER A 164 -4.21 28.00 -11.84
CA SER A 164 -4.27 29.07 -10.84
C SER A 164 -3.12 30.07 -11.03
N VAL A 165 -1.89 29.57 -11.15
CA VAL A 165 -0.71 30.40 -11.38
C VAL A 165 -0.85 31.21 -12.68
N SER A 166 -1.30 30.58 -13.76
CA SER A 166 -1.52 31.28 -15.04
C SER A 166 -2.55 32.40 -14.92
N HIS A 167 -3.61 32.17 -14.16
CA HIS A 167 -4.63 33.21 -13.90
C HIS A 167 -4.06 34.36 -13.06
N ASP A 168 -3.33 34.04 -11.99
CA ASP A 168 -2.79 35.03 -11.05
C ASP A 168 -1.63 35.86 -11.63
N LEU A 169 -0.92 35.31 -12.62
CA LEU A 169 0.05 36.06 -13.44
C LEU A 169 -0.61 36.94 -14.50
N ARG A 170 -1.72 36.49 -15.12
CA ARG A 170 -2.40 37.22 -16.19
C ARG A 170 -3.04 38.50 -15.74
N THR A 171 -3.60 38.55 -14.52
CA THR A 171 -4.32 39.70 -13.97
C THR A 171 -3.42 40.91 -13.83
N PRO A 172 -2.27 40.89 -13.07
CA PRO A 172 -1.35 42.00 -12.95
C PRO A 172 -0.75 42.40 -14.30
N LEU A 173 -0.42 41.44 -15.15
CA LEU A 173 0.10 41.70 -16.49
C LEU A 173 -0.89 42.48 -17.37
N ALA A 174 -2.20 42.13 -17.26
CA ALA A 174 -3.26 42.84 -17.97
C ALA A 174 -3.38 44.30 -17.47
N THR A 175 -3.28 44.54 -16.15
CA THR A 175 -3.30 45.85 -15.55
C THR A 175 -2.10 46.69 -16.04
N ILE A 176 -0.89 46.13 -15.97
CA ILE A 176 0.34 46.83 -16.45
C ILE A 176 0.18 47.19 -17.94
N ARG A 177 -0.29 46.23 -18.78
CA ARG A 177 -0.50 46.50 -20.21
C ARG A 177 -1.54 47.58 -20.45
N ALA A 178 -2.66 47.60 -19.72
CA ALA A 178 -3.72 48.59 -19.86
C ALA A 178 -3.19 49.98 -19.52
N VAL A 179 -2.52 50.15 -18.34
CA VAL A 179 -1.94 51.40 -17.92
C VAL A 179 -0.86 51.90 -18.89
N CYS A 180 0.06 51.03 -19.30
CA CYS A 180 1.08 51.37 -20.27
C CYS A 180 0.48 51.77 -21.66
N SER A 181 -0.59 51.10 -22.09
CA SER A 181 -1.30 51.44 -23.31
C SER A 181 -1.98 52.80 -23.21
N ASP A 182 -2.57 53.07 -22.06
CA ASP A 182 -3.27 54.32 -21.77
C ASP A 182 -2.29 55.49 -21.72
N LEU A 183 -1.17 55.35 -21.00
CA LEU A 183 -0.08 56.38 -20.99
C LEU A 183 0.51 56.66 -22.38
N ARG A 184 0.43 55.71 -23.31
CA ARG A 184 0.89 55.88 -24.72
C ARG A 184 -0.16 56.41 -25.65
N SER A 185 -1.42 56.48 -25.26
CA SER A 185 -2.54 56.87 -26.13
C SER A 185 -2.55 58.37 -26.47
N GLY A 186 -1.66 59.17 -25.87
CA GLY A 186 -1.58 60.62 -26.09
C GLY A 186 -2.56 61.42 -25.26
N VAL A 187 -3.26 60.79 -24.30
CA VAL A 187 -4.06 61.54 -23.31
C VAL A 187 -3.12 62.35 -22.44
N ASP A 188 -3.45 63.62 -22.30
CA ASP A 188 -2.67 64.54 -21.46
C ASP A 188 -3.15 64.42 -20.02
N TYR A 189 -2.40 63.67 -19.23
CA TYR A 189 -2.62 63.53 -17.77
C TYR A 189 -1.86 64.59 -17.03
N ASP A 190 -2.42 65.10 -15.93
CA ASP A 190 -1.68 65.87 -14.98
C ASP A 190 -0.55 65.04 -14.33
N ASP A 191 0.41 65.72 -13.73
CA ASP A 191 1.58 65.05 -13.13
C ASP A 191 1.21 64.11 -11.98
N ASP A 192 0.18 64.46 -11.20
CA ASP A 192 -0.29 63.64 -10.08
C ASP A 192 -0.92 62.34 -10.60
N THR A 193 -1.82 62.39 -11.58
CA THR A 193 -2.43 61.24 -12.23
C THR A 193 -1.38 60.36 -12.91
N ARG A 194 -0.40 60.97 -13.58
CA ARG A 194 0.72 60.23 -14.22
C ARG A 194 1.57 59.51 -13.18
N GLN A 195 1.81 60.13 -12.03
CA GLN A 195 2.55 59.52 -10.93
C GLN A 195 1.76 58.34 -10.29
N GLU A 196 0.44 58.50 -10.12
CA GLU A 196 -0.44 57.40 -9.65
C GLU A 196 -0.43 56.21 -10.60
N LEU A 197 -0.52 56.43 -11.91
CA LEU A 197 -0.50 55.37 -12.92
C LEU A 197 0.87 54.66 -12.96
N ASN A 198 1.97 55.38 -12.86
CA ASN A 198 3.31 54.78 -12.75
C ASN A 198 3.47 54.00 -11.45
N GLY A 199 2.93 54.47 -10.35
CA GLY A 199 2.88 53.76 -9.08
C GLY A 199 2.13 52.43 -9.17
N LEU A 200 0.98 52.43 -9.86
CA LEU A 200 0.20 51.22 -10.09
C LEU A 200 0.96 50.16 -10.92
N VAL A 201 1.72 50.60 -11.95
CA VAL A 201 2.58 49.68 -12.73
C VAL A 201 3.68 49.09 -11.87
N ALA A 202 4.33 49.92 -11.03
CA ALA A 202 5.38 49.43 -10.13
C ALA A 202 4.83 48.43 -9.11
N ASP A 203 3.69 48.72 -8.50
CA ASP A 203 3.05 47.85 -7.51
C ASP A 203 2.67 46.48 -8.12
N GLU A 204 2.15 46.46 -9.35
CA GLU A 204 1.80 45.19 -10.04
C GLU A 204 3.06 44.42 -10.53
N ALA A 205 4.13 45.10 -10.89
CA ALA A 205 5.41 44.45 -11.20
C ALA A 205 6.02 43.81 -9.94
N GLU A 206 6.06 44.51 -8.80
CA GLU A 206 6.49 43.90 -7.54
C GLU A 206 5.64 42.72 -7.11
N ARG A 207 4.33 42.77 -7.38
CA ARG A 207 3.43 41.63 -7.11
C ARG A 207 3.77 40.45 -7.99
N LEU A 208 4.09 40.64 -9.27
CA LEU A 208 4.54 39.59 -10.16
C LEU A 208 5.84 38.94 -9.69
N ASP A 209 6.82 39.76 -9.29
CA ASP A 209 8.08 39.23 -8.76
C ASP A 209 7.88 38.38 -7.53
N ARG A 210 7.01 38.79 -6.60
CA ARG A 210 6.65 37.95 -5.44
C ARG A 210 5.97 36.64 -5.82
N LEU A 211 5.06 36.65 -6.82
CA LEU A 211 4.42 35.42 -7.31
C LEU A 211 5.43 34.44 -7.91
N VAL A 212 6.39 34.97 -8.69
CA VAL A 212 7.47 34.15 -9.28
C VAL A 212 8.40 33.59 -8.19
N ALA A 213 8.80 34.40 -7.23
CA ALA A 213 9.63 33.97 -6.10
C ALA A 213 8.94 32.87 -5.28
N ASN A 214 7.64 33.02 -5.02
CA ASN A 214 6.84 32.03 -4.33
C ASN A 214 6.75 30.71 -5.12
N LEU A 215 6.59 30.76 -6.45
CA LEU A 215 6.56 29.58 -7.29
C LEU A 215 7.90 28.83 -7.29
N LEU A 216 9.02 29.57 -7.40
CA LEU A 216 10.36 28.99 -7.34
C LEU A 216 10.65 28.36 -5.96
N SER A 217 10.23 29.03 -4.88
CA SER A 217 10.35 28.48 -3.51
C SER A 217 9.56 27.18 -3.38
N MET A 218 8.32 27.13 -3.88
CA MET A 218 7.49 25.92 -3.85
C MET A 218 8.12 24.78 -4.65
N SER A 219 8.66 25.07 -5.84
CA SER A 219 9.36 24.08 -6.65
C SER A 219 10.59 23.47 -5.93
N ARG A 220 11.33 24.27 -5.17
CA ARG A 220 12.45 23.80 -4.34
C ARG A 220 11.99 22.94 -3.17
N VAL A 221 10.87 23.30 -2.54
CA VAL A 221 10.24 22.50 -1.48
C VAL A 221 9.83 21.12 -1.99
N GLU A 222 9.13 21.07 -3.14
CA GLU A 222 8.71 19.82 -3.77
C GLU A 222 9.90 18.92 -4.18
N ALA A 223 11.01 19.53 -4.61
CA ALA A 223 12.23 18.81 -4.96
C ALA A 223 13.03 18.31 -3.73
N GLY A 224 12.61 18.64 -2.49
CA GLY A 224 13.38 18.33 -1.28
C GLY A 224 14.73 19.07 -1.20
N ALA A 225 14.92 20.11 -2.03
CA ALA A 225 16.17 20.86 -2.17
C ALA A 225 16.15 22.16 -1.36
N PHE A 226 15.28 22.26 -0.37
CA PHE A 226 15.08 23.49 0.40
C PHE A 226 15.98 23.47 1.65
N ALA A 227 17.26 23.80 1.47
CA ALA A 227 18.22 23.93 2.56
C ALA A 227 18.42 25.42 2.89
N PRO A 228 18.11 25.89 4.13
CA PRO A 228 18.34 27.28 4.53
C PRO A 228 19.84 27.56 4.72
N GLU A 229 20.29 28.74 4.26
CA GLU A 229 21.59 29.29 4.57
C GLU A 229 21.54 29.98 5.94
N ARG A 230 21.70 29.21 7.01
CA ARG A 230 21.51 29.67 8.38
C ARG A 230 22.62 30.64 8.82
N GLN A 231 22.22 31.75 9.42
CA GLN A 231 23.09 32.73 10.01
C GLN A 231 22.47 33.32 11.29
N ALA A 232 23.24 34.12 12.05
CA ALA A 232 22.70 34.85 13.17
C ALA A 232 21.79 35.98 12.65
N VAL A 233 20.52 35.93 13.01
CA VAL A 233 19.54 36.93 12.60
C VAL A 233 18.99 37.64 13.83
N ASP A 234 19.03 38.99 13.79
CA ASP A 234 18.37 39.85 14.74
C ASP A 234 16.90 40.01 14.35
N LEU A 235 16.00 39.38 15.13
CA LEU A 235 14.57 39.38 14.84
C LEU A 235 13.92 40.80 14.97
N PRO A 236 14.21 41.63 15.97
CA PRO A 236 13.77 43.01 16.03
C PRO A 236 14.09 43.82 14.74
N GLU A 237 15.32 43.74 14.24
CA GLU A 237 15.73 44.39 13.01
C GLU A 237 15.00 43.85 11.78
N LEU A 238 14.90 42.53 11.66
CA LEU A 238 14.19 41.87 10.56
C LEU A 238 12.70 42.23 10.56
N LEU A 239 12.04 42.23 11.73
CA LEU A 239 10.63 42.60 11.86
C LEU A 239 10.38 44.03 11.43
N ALA A 240 11.23 44.98 11.86
CA ALA A 240 11.14 46.36 11.45
C ALA A 240 11.28 46.53 9.92
N THR A 241 12.25 45.85 9.32
CA THR A 241 12.49 45.86 7.88
C THR A 241 11.32 45.25 7.09
N SER A 242 10.78 44.08 7.55
CA SER A 242 9.64 43.43 6.91
C SER A 242 8.37 44.27 7.00
N ILE A 243 8.11 44.93 8.14
CA ILE A 243 6.96 45.86 8.31
C ILE A 243 7.08 47.08 7.36
N GLU A 244 8.27 47.69 7.25
CA GLU A 244 8.47 48.78 6.32
C GLU A 244 8.26 48.37 4.85
N ARG A 245 8.70 47.18 4.47
CA ARG A 245 8.50 46.62 3.13
C ARG A 245 7.02 46.51 2.77
N VAL A 246 6.18 46.07 3.71
CA VAL A 246 4.73 45.90 3.48
C VAL A 246 3.90 47.10 3.92
N ARG A 247 4.54 48.22 4.22
CA ARG A 247 3.91 49.46 4.72
C ARG A 247 2.75 49.92 3.86
N ARG A 248 2.87 49.84 2.53
CA ARG A 248 1.78 50.20 1.61
C ARG A 248 0.54 49.34 1.80
N ALA A 249 0.70 48.03 2.02
CA ALA A 249 -0.41 47.09 2.26
C ALA A 249 -1.06 47.37 3.64
N LEU A 250 -0.27 47.84 4.60
CA LEU A 250 -0.70 48.12 5.97
C LEU A 250 -1.14 49.60 6.21
N ARG A 251 -1.11 50.49 5.18
CA ARG A 251 -1.31 51.93 5.32
C ARG A 251 -2.58 52.37 6.06
N ASP A 252 -3.67 51.58 5.95
CA ASP A 252 -4.95 51.87 6.60
C ASP A 252 -5.12 51.09 7.91
N ARG A 253 -4.08 50.48 8.44
CA ARG A 253 -4.06 49.68 9.67
C ARG A 253 -3.00 50.19 10.63
N ARG A 254 -3.26 50.05 11.92
CA ARG A 254 -2.27 50.34 12.95
C ARG A 254 -1.40 49.11 13.16
N VAL A 255 -0.09 49.24 13.06
CA VAL A 255 0.86 48.16 13.38
C VAL A 255 1.38 48.39 14.80
N GLU A 256 1.23 47.36 15.64
CA GLU A 256 1.79 47.32 17.01
C GLU A 256 2.86 46.23 17.07
N LEU A 257 4.07 46.65 17.47
CA LEU A 257 5.19 45.73 17.66
C LEU A 257 5.44 45.54 19.17
N ASP A 258 5.30 44.32 19.64
CA ASP A 258 5.49 43.93 21.03
C ASP A 258 6.63 42.90 21.07
N VAL A 259 7.86 43.41 21.10
CA VAL A 259 9.09 42.61 21.03
C VAL A 259 10.05 43.13 22.11
N PRO A 260 10.59 42.27 22.98
CA PRO A 260 11.60 42.62 23.96
C PRO A 260 12.92 43.05 23.28
N ASP A 261 13.60 44.02 23.89
CA ASP A 261 14.91 44.52 23.38
C ASP A 261 16.02 43.44 23.53
N ASP A 262 15.86 42.50 24.46
CA ASP A 262 16.82 41.46 24.82
C ASP A 262 16.51 40.08 24.17
N LEU A 263 15.81 40.10 23.03
CA LEU A 263 15.49 38.87 22.32
C LEU A 263 16.76 38.20 21.80
N PRO A 264 16.95 36.86 22.00
CA PRO A 264 18.13 36.17 21.51
C PRO A 264 18.17 36.11 19.99
N LEU A 265 19.40 36.12 19.42
CA LEU A 265 19.60 35.90 17.99
C LEU A 265 19.05 34.53 17.59
N VAL A 266 18.44 34.44 16.44
CA VAL A 266 17.94 33.15 15.89
C VAL A 266 18.87 32.62 14.80
N ASP A 267 18.88 31.29 14.64
CA ASP A 267 19.66 30.59 13.62
C ASP A 267 18.81 30.37 12.39
N ALA A 268 18.82 31.32 11.45
CA ALA A 268 17.91 31.33 10.32
C ALA A 268 18.55 31.90 9.04
N ASP A 269 17.93 31.58 7.90
CA ASP A 269 18.15 32.25 6.64
C ASP A 269 17.32 33.53 6.63
N TYR A 270 18.03 34.68 6.59
CA TYR A 270 17.44 36.03 6.65
C TYR A 270 16.38 36.19 5.54
N THR A 271 16.69 35.82 4.32
CA THR A 271 15.81 36.02 3.15
C THR A 271 14.54 35.18 3.24
N GLN A 272 14.69 33.93 3.67
CA GLN A 272 13.55 33.04 3.83
C GLN A 272 12.65 33.46 5.00
N LEU A 273 13.25 33.91 6.12
CA LEU A 273 12.47 34.36 7.26
C LEU A 273 11.76 35.70 6.98
N ASP A 274 12.40 36.60 6.24
CA ASP A 274 11.75 37.83 5.72
C ASP A 274 10.55 37.51 4.82
N GLN A 275 10.66 36.46 3.99
CA GLN A 275 9.55 35.97 3.17
C GLN A 275 8.38 35.45 4.02
N VAL A 276 8.65 34.72 5.12
CA VAL A 276 7.60 34.29 6.07
C VAL A 276 6.88 35.47 6.66
N LEU A 277 7.63 36.45 7.20
CA LEU A 277 7.09 37.65 7.84
C LEU A 277 6.26 38.46 6.86
N THR A 278 6.79 38.72 5.66
CA THR A 278 6.09 39.44 4.60
C THR A 278 4.77 38.75 4.22
N ASN A 279 4.79 37.46 4.03
CA ASN A 279 3.57 36.67 3.70
C ASN A 279 2.51 36.77 4.82
N LEU A 280 2.92 36.65 6.09
CA LEU A 280 2.00 36.71 7.22
C LEU A 280 1.44 38.13 7.40
N LEU A 281 2.26 39.18 7.26
CA LEU A 281 1.86 40.58 7.36
C LEU A 281 0.93 40.98 6.20
N GLU A 282 1.23 40.59 4.97
CA GLU A 282 0.32 40.79 3.82
C GLU A 282 -1.01 40.06 4.00
N ASN A 283 -0.98 38.85 4.58
CA ASN A 283 -2.20 38.13 4.90
C ASN A 283 -3.03 38.86 5.94
N ALA A 284 -2.42 39.31 7.02
CA ALA A 284 -3.05 40.15 8.04
C ALA A 284 -3.63 41.45 7.46
N ALA A 285 -2.87 42.15 6.60
CA ALA A 285 -3.35 43.34 5.92
C ALA A 285 -4.56 43.08 5.02
N ARG A 286 -4.58 41.98 4.34
CA ARG A 286 -5.69 41.60 3.41
C ARG A 286 -6.99 41.29 4.13
N HIS A 287 -6.90 40.59 5.24
CA HIS A 287 -8.07 40.07 5.96
C HIS A 287 -8.57 40.99 7.07
N SER A 288 -7.75 41.92 7.54
CA SER A 288 -8.14 42.91 8.56
C SER A 288 -8.96 44.06 7.98
N PRO A 289 -10.03 44.49 8.65
CA PRO A 289 -10.77 45.69 8.27
C PRO A 289 -9.87 46.96 8.25
N PRO A 290 -10.23 48.02 7.49
CA PRO A 290 -9.59 49.28 7.59
C PRO A 290 -9.63 49.85 9.03
N ARG A 291 -8.57 50.52 9.46
CA ARG A 291 -8.40 51.12 10.79
C ARG A 291 -8.35 50.14 11.96
N SER A 292 -8.19 48.84 11.68
CA SER A 292 -7.93 47.84 12.70
C SER A 292 -6.44 47.78 13.06
N THR A 293 -6.12 46.98 14.07
CA THR A 293 -4.74 46.76 14.51
C THR A 293 -4.23 45.41 14.02
N VAL A 294 -3.02 45.38 13.48
CA VAL A 294 -2.21 44.21 13.26
C VAL A 294 -1.11 44.20 14.30
N ARG A 295 -1.03 43.23 15.15
CA ARG A 295 -0.03 43.12 16.20
C ARG A 295 0.99 42.05 15.87
N VAL A 296 2.26 42.36 16.05
CA VAL A 296 3.38 41.39 15.94
C VAL A 296 4.00 41.25 17.31
N VAL A 297 4.06 40.05 17.80
CA VAL A 297 4.58 39.70 19.13
C VAL A 297 5.73 38.71 18.95
N ALA A 298 6.85 38.96 19.62
CA ALA A 298 7.92 37.97 19.71
C ALA A 298 8.28 37.70 21.18
N ARG A 299 8.52 36.45 21.52
CA ARG A 299 8.88 36.04 22.89
C ARG A 299 9.88 34.89 22.84
N PRO A 300 10.85 34.81 23.76
CA PRO A 300 11.67 33.63 23.94
C PRO A 300 10.83 32.48 24.49
N GLU A 301 11.02 31.27 23.96
CA GLU A 301 10.31 30.02 24.37
C GLU A 301 11.32 28.88 24.39
N GLY A 302 12.07 28.75 25.48
CA GLY A 302 13.12 27.72 25.63
C GLY A 302 14.24 27.89 24.61
N GLU A 303 14.47 26.87 23.77
CA GLU A 303 15.46 26.89 22.69
C GLU A 303 14.95 27.57 21.40
N PHE A 304 13.78 28.17 21.44
CA PHE A 304 13.15 28.83 20.30
C PHE A 304 12.78 30.27 20.64
N VAL A 305 12.59 31.05 19.60
CA VAL A 305 11.83 32.31 19.67
C VAL A 305 10.49 32.03 18.99
N GLN A 306 9.41 32.34 19.70
CA GLN A 306 8.06 32.33 19.16
C GLN A 306 7.74 33.70 18.58
N VAL A 307 7.25 33.74 17.34
CA VAL A 307 6.75 34.97 16.68
C VAL A 307 5.27 34.75 16.35
N ALA A 308 4.44 35.75 16.71
CA ALA A 308 3.01 35.71 16.39
C ALA A 308 2.64 36.97 15.60
N VAL A 309 1.85 36.78 14.53
CA VAL A 309 1.17 37.83 13.79
C VAL A 309 -0.32 37.73 14.05
N GLU A 310 -0.89 38.74 14.68
CA GLU A 310 -2.29 38.80 15.10
C GLU A 310 -3.04 39.78 14.21
N ASP A 311 -4.13 39.36 13.63
CA ASP A 311 -5.01 40.18 12.80
C ASP A 311 -6.40 40.36 13.45
N SER A 312 -7.18 41.28 12.92
CA SER A 312 -8.56 41.56 13.35
C SER A 312 -9.57 41.15 12.30
N GLY A 313 -9.24 40.16 11.48
CA GLY A 313 -10.08 39.61 10.42
C GLY A 313 -11.18 38.66 10.89
N PRO A 314 -11.78 37.88 10.00
CA PRO A 314 -12.81 36.92 10.35
C PRO A 314 -12.28 35.70 11.12
N GLY A 315 -10.96 35.54 11.27
CA GLY A 315 -10.35 34.36 11.86
C GLY A 315 -10.30 33.17 10.90
N VAL A 316 -9.89 32.00 11.43
CA VAL A 316 -9.80 30.73 10.70
C VAL A 316 -10.62 29.68 11.43
N LEU A 317 -11.57 29.06 10.72
CA LEU A 317 -12.41 27.99 11.28
C LEU A 317 -11.56 26.84 11.81
N PRO A 318 -11.89 26.22 12.96
CA PRO A 318 -11.12 25.12 13.53
C PRO A 318 -10.88 23.97 12.53
N THR A 319 -11.86 23.69 11.65
CA THR A 319 -11.79 22.66 10.61
C THR A 319 -10.83 22.98 9.47
N GLU A 320 -10.47 24.26 9.31
CA GLU A 320 -9.58 24.73 8.25
C GLU A 320 -8.15 25.01 8.72
N ARG A 321 -7.89 25.05 10.03
CA ARG A 321 -6.59 25.47 10.61
C ARG A 321 -5.40 24.65 10.12
N THR A 322 -5.58 23.38 9.84
CA THR A 322 -4.52 22.54 9.25
C THR A 322 -4.42 22.77 7.75
N ARG A 323 -5.56 22.93 7.09
CA ARG A 323 -5.66 23.04 5.63
C ARG A 323 -5.20 24.37 5.06
N VAL A 324 -5.25 25.48 5.84
CA VAL A 324 -4.78 26.79 5.36
C VAL A 324 -3.28 26.81 5.01
N PHE A 325 -2.51 25.84 5.50
CA PHE A 325 -1.09 25.68 5.17
C PHE A 325 -0.85 24.68 4.02
N GLU A 326 -1.90 24.03 3.49
CA GLU A 326 -1.80 23.20 2.30
C GLU A 326 -1.63 24.10 1.08
N ALA A 327 -0.76 23.68 0.16
CA ALA A 327 -0.56 24.42 -1.07
C ALA A 327 -1.87 24.55 -1.86
N PHE A 328 -2.14 25.79 -2.36
CA PHE A 328 -3.33 26.11 -3.16
C PHE A 328 -4.67 26.09 -2.40
N HIS A 329 -4.66 25.89 -1.09
CA HIS A 329 -5.87 26.06 -0.31
C HIS A 329 -6.31 27.54 -0.32
N ARG A 330 -7.56 27.76 -0.66
CA ARG A 330 -8.18 29.09 -0.75
C ARG A 330 -9.51 29.06 -0.01
N SER A 331 -9.72 29.99 0.90
CA SER A 331 -11.06 30.22 1.45
C SER A 331 -11.96 30.82 0.37
N GLU A 332 -13.27 30.52 0.40
CA GLU A 332 -14.24 31.07 -0.56
C GLU A 332 -14.14 32.58 -0.64
N GLY A 333 -14.00 33.12 -1.86
CA GLY A 333 -13.86 34.56 -2.11
C GLY A 333 -12.43 35.13 -2.00
N SER A 334 -11.40 34.31 -1.65
CA SER A 334 -10.01 34.79 -1.58
C SER A 334 -9.42 34.99 -2.98
N ARG A 335 -8.74 36.17 -3.18
CA ARG A 335 -7.98 36.49 -4.39
C ARG A 335 -6.49 36.12 -4.28
N SER A 336 -6.09 35.32 -3.30
CA SER A 336 -4.70 34.90 -3.12
C SER A 336 -4.41 33.61 -3.86
N SER A 337 -3.14 33.40 -4.24
CA SER A 337 -2.66 32.17 -4.89
C SER A 337 -2.77 30.92 -4.02
N GLY A 338 -2.97 31.08 -2.70
CA GLY A 338 -2.95 29.96 -1.73
C GLY A 338 -1.56 29.36 -1.53
N ILE A 339 -0.49 29.97 -2.03
CA ILE A 339 0.89 29.47 -1.93
C ILE A 339 1.62 30.06 -0.71
N GLY A 340 1.31 31.30 -0.31
CA GLY A 340 2.06 32.03 0.70
C GLY A 340 2.15 31.33 2.07
N LEU A 341 1.03 30.81 2.59
CA LEU A 341 1.02 30.10 3.87
C LEU A 341 1.71 28.72 3.78
N ALA A 342 1.62 28.05 2.64
CA ALA A 342 2.34 26.80 2.41
C ALA A 342 3.86 27.01 2.41
N ILE A 343 4.33 28.11 1.82
CA ILE A 343 5.75 28.51 1.89
C ILE A 343 6.14 28.84 3.33
N CYS A 344 5.31 29.60 4.07
CA CYS A 344 5.59 29.85 5.47
C CYS A 344 5.83 28.56 6.26
N LYS A 345 4.98 27.57 6.07
CA LYS A 345 5.13 26.26 6.71
C LYS A 345 6.42 25.57 6.30
N ALA A 346 6.69 25.48 5.01
CA ALA A 346 7.89 24.80 4.50
C ALA A 346 9.18 25.47 5.00
N VAL A 347 9.24 26.83 4.99
CA VAL A 347 10.37 27.60 5.51
C VAL A 347 10.58 27.32 7.00
N VAL A 348 9.53 27.47 7.79
CA VAL A 348 9.61 27.31 9.25
C VAL A 348 10.03 25.88 9.63
N GLU A 349 9.46 24.85 8.95
CA GLU A 349 9.81 23.44 9.16
C GLU A 349 11.26 23.14 8.73
N ALA A 350 11.75 23.73 7.63
CA ALA A 350 13.14 23.60 7.19
C ALA A 350 14.14 24.21 8.20
N HIS A 351 13.71 25.22 8.95
CA HIS A 351 14.49 25.80 10.05
C HIS A 351 14.38 24.99 11.36
N GLY A 352 13.58 23.92 11.40
CA GLY A 352 13.36 23.11 12.61
C GLY A 352 12.31 23.69 13.56
N GLY A 353 11.54 24.68 13.10
CA GLY A 353 10.44 25.28 13.84
C GLY A 353 9.08 24.67 13.55
N THR A 354 8.04 25.27 14.07
CA THR A 354 6.62 24.90 13.81
C THR A 354 5.80 26.15 13.54
N ILE A 355 4.77 26.04 12.68
CA ILE A 355 3.80 27.12 12.44
C ILE A 355 2.38 26.61 12.69
N LYS A 356 1.57 27.46 13.30
CA LYS A 356 0.16 27.15 13.63
C LYS A 356 -0.70 28.40 13.49
N VAL A 357 -2.01 28.21 13.38
CA VAL A 357 -2.99 29.30 13.44
C VAL A 357 -4.02 28.99 14.51
N GLY A 358 -4.42 30.03 15.23
CA GLY A 358 -5.45 30.00 16.27
C GLY A 358 -6.30 31.25 16.25
N ASP A 359 -7.15 31.39 17.26
CA ASP A 359 -7.96 32.58 17.45
C ASP A 359 -7.12 33.68 18.10
N ASN A 360 -7.31 34.93 17.62
CA ASN A 360 -6.83 36.09 18.33
C ASN A 360 -7.85 36.44 19.43
N PRO A 361 -7.44 36.58 20.71
CA PRO A 361 -8.36 36.94 21.81
C PRO A 361 -9.16 38.23 21.58
N GLY A 362 -8.64 39.14 20.73
CA GLY A 362 -9.34 40.37 20.30
C GLY A 362 -10.29 40.20 19.11
N GLY A 363 -10.45 38.96 18.60
CA GLY A 363 -11.12 38.65 17.33
C GLY A 363 -10.14 38.65 16.15
N GLY A 364 -10.31 37.71 15.21
CA GLY A 364 -9.41 37.53 14.09
C GLY A 364 -8.55 36.29 14.21
N ALA A 365 -7.50 36.17 13.39
CA ALA A 365 -6.55 35.07 13.41
C ALA A 365 -5.24 35.43 14.12
N ARG A 366 -4.62 34.44 14.73
CA ARG A 366 -3.27 34.51 15.29
C ARG A 366 -2.41 33.43 14.65
N PHE A 367 -1.51 33.83 13.76
CA PHE A 367 -0.50 32.96 13.17
C PHE A 367 0.74 32.97 14.05
N VAL A 368 1.18 31.79 14.49
CA VAL A 368 2.30 31.63 15.41
C VAL A 368 3.31 30.70 14.79
N PHE A 369 4.57 31.10 14.76
CA PHE A 369 5.65 30.22 14.37
C PHE A 369 6.82 30.28 15.36
N THR A 370 7.66 29.24 15.37
CA THR A 370 8.85 29.13 16.20
C THR A 370 10.08 29.02 15.33
N ILE A 371 11.20 29.66 15.75
CA ILE A 371 12.50 29.56 15.12
C ILE A 371 13.55 29.26 16.19
N PRO A 372 14.52 28.34 15.93
CA PRO A 372 15.55 28.00 16.89
C PRO A 372 16.43 29.22 17.25
N VAL A 373 16.73 29.35 18.54
CA VAL A 373 17.74 30.32 19.01
C VAL A 373 19.12 29.84 18.49
N ARG A 374 19.95 30.77 18.08
CA ARG A 374 21.32 30.45 17.74
C ARG A 374 22.09 30.06 19.01
N ALA A 375 22.62 28.84 19.02
CA ALA A 375 23.50 28.43 20.10
C ALA A 375 24.72 29.33 20.12
N GLU A 376 25.00 29.98 21.26
CA GLU A 376 26.30 30.64 21.46
C GLU A 376 27.40 29.58 21.31
N PRO A 377 28.48 29.88 20.52
CA PRO A 377 29.62 28.96 20.51
C PRO A 377 30.10 28.86 21.95
N ALA A 378 30.15 27.62 22.49
CA ALA A 378 30.72 27.39 23.81
C ALA A 378 32.09 28.06 23.86
N GLU A 379 32.25 29.07 24.76
CA GLU A 379 33.54 29.68 25.03
C GLU A 379 34.50 28.52 25.35
N VAL A 380 35.47 28.30 24.45
CA VAL A 380 36.58 27.41 24.68
C VAL A 380 37.34 28.05 25.81
N ALA A 381 37.11 27.59 27.04
CA ALA A 381 37.89 27.96 28.21
C ALA A 381 39.39 27.66 27.92
N SER A 382 40.13 28.73 27.74
CA SER A 382 41.59 28.72 27.54
C SER A 382 42.30 28.39 28.84
#